data_fd2ffa4eb3a2ce724d7af124061cff34
#
_entry.id   fd2ffa4eb3a2ce724d7af124061cff34
#
_cell.length_a   1.000
_cell.length_b   1.000
_cell.length_c   1.000
_cell.angle_alpha   90.00
_cell.angle_beta   90.00
_cell.angle_gamma   90.00
#
_symmetry.space_group_name_H-M   'P 1'
#
loop_
_entity.id
_entity.type
_entity.pdbx_description
1 polymer ?
#
loop_
_entity_poly.entity_id
_entity_poly.type
_entity_poly.pdbx_seq_one_letter_code
_entity_poly.pdbx_strand_id
1 'polypeptide(L)'
;EKLDWMNGHYLRRMDVDKLADCLYQYWSDYPPEELDRIPSIDETKEIVILIQDRIKTLKDAAPFIAFLFKDKIVYTATQLIQKGLDLEDTKNILNQAVSLLNNIDDFWEDNIEESLRTFAKENNIKLGHFLGSVRFAITAQDASPQLFKSIEILGKDLTLFRLDQAIQTLNS
;
A
#
# COMPACT_ATOMS: atom_id res chain seq x y z
N GLU A 1 -21.54 -0.01 -16.61
CA GLU A 1 -20.63 -1.10 -17.09
C GLU A 1 -19.87 -0.70 -18.37
N LYS A 2 -20.56 -0.33 -19.50
CA LYS A 2 -19.87 0.01 -20.75
C LYS A 2 -19.07 1.31 -20.65
N LEU A 3 -19.60 2.32 -19.98
CA LEU A 3 -18.91 3.60 -19.71
C LEU A 3 -17.70 3.40 -18.80
N ASP A 4 -17.80 2.62 -17.76
CA ASP A 4 -16.69 2.34 -16.82
C ASP A 4 -15.57 1.59 -17.52
N TRP A 5 -15.92 0.65 -18.42
CA TRP A 5 -14.92 -0.04 -19.24
C TRP A 5 -14.20 0.91 -20.18
N MET A 6 -14.93 1.80 -20.85
CA MET A 6 -14.35 2.82 -21.75
C MET A 6 -13.46 3.79 -20.96
N ASN A 7 -13.94 4.32 -19.85
CA ASN A 7 -13.17 5.23 -19.00
C ASN A 7 -11.88 4.57 -18.52
N GLY A 8 -11.95 3.35 -17.96
CA GLY A 8 -10.76 2.61 -17.53
C GLY A 8 -9.77 2.36 -18.66
N HIS A 9 -10.25 2.14 -19.90
CA HIS A 9 -9.38 1.99 -21.06
C HIS A 9 -8.67 3.30 -21.41
N TYR A 10 -9.34 4.45 -21.30
CA TYR A 10 -8.74 5.76 -21.52
C TYR A 10 -7.71 6.11 -20.44
N LEU A 11 -8.05 5.90 -19.15
CA LEU A 11 -7.16 6.21 -18.05
C LEU A 11 -5.86 5.40 -18.12
N ARG A 12 -5.92 4.12 -18.46
CA ARG A 12 -4.73 3.25 -18.61
C ARG A 12 -3.79 3.65 -19.75
N ARG A 13 -4.28 4.39 -20.73
CA ARG A 13 -3.49 4.86 -21.90
C ARG A 13 -3.09 6.33 -21.80
N MET A 14 -3.62 7.03 -20.83
CA MET A 14 -3.31 8.44 -20.62
C MET A 14 -1.86 8.56 -20.16
N ASP A 15 -1.20 9.60 -20.60
CA ASP A 15 0.11 9.97 -20.08
C ASP A 15 0.02 10.25 -18.57
N VAL A 16 1.06 9.85 -17.82
CA VAL A 16 1.09 9.93 -16.34
C VAL A 16 0.92 11.38 -15.88
N ASP A 17 1.66 12.33 -16.49
CA ASP A 17 1.58 13.74 -16.12
C ASP A 17 0.17 14.28 -16.36
N LYS A 18 -0.41 13.96 -17.52
CA LYS A 18 -1.77 14.39 -17.87
C LYS A 18 -2.83 13.78 -16.92
N LEU A 19 -2.69 12.52 -16.56
CA LEU A 19 -3.61 11.89 -15.62
C LEU A 19 -3.46 12.48 -14.21
N ALA A 20 -2.23 12.81 -13.81
CA ALA A 20 -1.95 13.47 -12.54
C ALA A 20 -2.60 14.86 -12.49
N ASP A 21 -2.48 15.65 -13.55
CA ASP A 21 -3.13 16.96 -13.65
C ASP A 21 -4.67 16.82 -13.54
N CYS A 22 -5.26 15.86 -14.27
CA CYS A 22 -6.70 15.61 -14.21
C CYS A 22 -7.15 15.19 -12.80
N LEU A 23 -6.38 14.33 -12.14
CA LEU A 23 -6.70 13.83 -10.81
C LEU A 23 -6.54 14.93 -9.74
N TYR A 24 -5.46 15.70 -9.81
CA TYR A 24 -5.20 16.83 -8.93
C TYR A 24 -6.32 17.88 -9.04
N GLN A 25 -6.71 18.24 -10.27
CA GLN A 25 -7.81 19.19 -10.51
C GLN A 25 -9.13 18.62 -9.98
N TYR A 26 -9.41 17.32 -10.22
CA TYR A 26 -10.61 16.66 -9.74
C TYR A 26 -10.70 16.70 -8.21
N TRP A 27 -9.64 16.40 -7.49
CA TRP A 27 -9.61 16.47 -6.02
C TRP A 27 -9.66 17.89 -5.48
N SER A 28 -9.14 18.87 -6.24
CA SER A 28 -9.25 20.29 -5.87
C SER A 28 -10.69 20.78 -5.97
N ASP A 29 -11.43 20.34 -7.00
CA ASP A 29 -12.82 20.72 -7.22
C ASP A 29 -13.80 19.90 -6.33
N TYR A 30 -13.45 18.64 -6.07
CA TYR A 30 -14.24 17.68 -5.31
C TYR A 30 -13.35 16.94 -4.28
N PRO A 31 -13.01 17.59 -3.14
CA PRO A 31 -12.16 16.99 -2.12
C PRO A 31 -12.76 15.69 -1.59
N PRO A 32 -12.03 14.55 -1.70
CA PRO A 32 -12.52 13.27 -1.21
C PRO A 32 -12.45 13.21 0.33
N GLU A 33 -13.49 12.66 0.95
CA GLU A 33 -13.56 12.48 2.41
C GLU A 33 -12.53 11.46 2.95
N GLU A 34 -12.04 10.59 2.08
CA GLU A 34 -11.05 9.56 2.43
C GLU A 34 -9.64 10.08 2.67
N LEU A 35 -9.34 11.31 2.21
CA LEU A 35 -8.03 11.92 2.30
C LEU A 35 -8.03 13.05 3.33
N ASP A 36 -7.11 13.01 4.28
CA ASP A 36 -6.94 14.07 5.28
C ASP A 36 -6.42 15.39 4.67
N ARG A 37 -5.80 15.30 3.49
CA ARG A 37 -5.35 16.43 2.67
C ARG A 37 -5.33 16.06 1.19
N ILE A 38 -5.37 17.06 0.32
CA ILE A 38 -5.13 16.88 -1.10
C ILE A 38 -3.62 16.70 -1.33
N PRO A 39 -3.18 15.63 -2.01
CA PRO A 39 -1.78 15.47 -2.42
C PRO A 39 -1.29 16.61 -3.29
N SER A 40 -0.01 16.96 -3.21
CA SER A 40 0.63 17.85 -4.18
C SER A 40 0.64 17.23 -5.58
N ILE A 41 0.94 18.02 -6.60
CA ILE A 41 1.00 17.50 -7.98
C ILE A 41 2.10 16.42 -8.13
N ASP A 42 3.24 16.57 -7.45
CA ASP A 42 4.32 15.60 -7.51
C ASP A 42 3.93 14.29 -6.80
N GLU A 43 3.29 14.38 -5.61
CA GLU A 43 2.71 13.20 -4.95
C GLU A 43 1.63 12.55 -5.81
N THR A 44 0.82 13.35 -6.52
CA THR A 44 -0.23 12.82 -7.42
C THR A 44 0.38 12.04 -8.58
N LYS A 45 1.53 12.44 -9.12
CA LYS A 45 2.25 11.67 -10.15
C LYS A 45 2.68 10.29 -9.65
N GLU A 46 3.28 10.22 -8.46
CA GLU A 46 3.65 8.95 -7.82
C GLU A 46 2.42 8.05 -7.58
N ILE A 47 1.31 8.65 -7.15
CA ILE A 47 0.04 7.96 -6.96
C ILE A 47 -0.50 7.40 -8.28
N VAL A 48 -0.45 8.17 -9.37
CA VAL A 48 -0.93 7.74 -10.68
C VAL A 48 -0.18 6.49 -11.14
N ILE A 49 1.14 6.46 -11.01
CA ILE A 49 1.96 5.29 -11.34
C ILE A 49 1.47 4.05 -10.57
N LEU A 50 1.09 4.24 -9.31
CA LEU A 50 0.65 3.16 -8.44
C LEU A 50 -0.74 2.59 -8.78
N ILE A 51 -1.65 3.42 -9.31
CA ILE A 51 -3.07 3.04 -9.42
C ILE A 51 -3.66 3.09 -10.83
N GLN A 52 -2.95 3.63 -11.82
CA GLN A 52 -3.47 3.88 -13.18
C GLN A 52 -4.13 2.63 -13.81
N ASP A 53 -3.54 1.46 -13.61
CA ASP A 53 -4.05 0.20 -14.16
C ASP A 53 -5.30 -0.33 -13.43
N ARG A 54 -5.61 0.21 -12.26
CA ARG A 54 -6.64 -0.31 -11.34
C ARG A 54 -7.91 0.52 -11.30
N ILE A 55 -7.80 1.82 -11.58
CA ILE A 55 -8.95 2.73 -11.56
C ILE A 55 -9.72 2.70 -12.88
N LYS A 56 -11.03 2.88 -12.77
CA LYS A 56 -11.93 3.03 -13.93
C LYS A 56 -12.47 4.45 -14.05
N THR A 57 -12.48 5.18 -12.96
CA THR A 57 -12.87 6.59 -12.88
C THR A 57 -11.92 7.33 -11.95
N LEU A 58 -11.86 8.68 -12.03
CA LEU A 58 -11.06 9.48 -11.10
C LEU A 58 -11.54 9.34 -9.65
N LYS A 59 -12.82 9.08 -9.45
CA LYS A 59 -13.42 8.86 -8.13
C LYS A 59 -12.86 7.63 -7.43
N ASP A 60 -12.48 6.59 -8.19
CA ASP A 60 -11.96 5.34 -7.62
C ASP A 60 -10.59 5.53 -6.96
N ALA A 61 -9.86 6.59 -7.32
CA ALA A 61 -8.49 6.78 -6.88
C ALA A 61 -8.35 6.97 -5.36
N ALA A 62 -9.16 7.84 -4.76
CA ALA A 62 -9.01 8.19 -3.34
C ALA A 62 -9.14 6.98 -2.39
N PRO A 63 -10.15 6.09 -2.50
CA PRO A 63 -10.22 4.89 -1.66
C PRO A 63 -9.00 3.99 -1.77
N PHE A 64 -8.38 3.87 -2.96
CA PHE A 64 -7.20 3.03 -3.16
C PHE A 64 -5.95 3.54 -2.45
N ILE A 65 -5.83 4.86 -2.28
CA ILE A 65 -4.60 5.51 -1.80
C ILE A 65 -4.76 6.16 -0.42
N ALA A 66 -5.95 6.11 0.16
CA ALA A 66 -6.25 6.75 1.45
C ALA A 66 -5.26 6.36 2.55
N PHE A 67 -4.79 5.10 2.53
CA PHE A 67 -3.80 4.62 3.49
C PHE A 67 -2.47 5.40 3.43
N LEU A 68 -2.08 5.97 2.30
CA LEU A 68 -0.85 6.76 2.15
C LEU A 68 -0.89 8.06 2.97
N PHE A 69 -2.09 8.61 3.22
CA PHE A 69 -2.31 9.90 3.85
C PHE A 69 -2.88 9.82 5.28
N LYS A 70 -2.88 8.62 5.87
CA LYS A 70 -3.29 8.41 7.26
C LYS A 70 -2.07 8.23 8.16
N ASP A 71 -2.00 8.98 9.24
CA ASP A 71 -0.95 8.82 10.25
C ASP A 71 -1.05 7.47 10.96
N LYS A 72 -2.29 7.02 11.22
CA LYS A 72 -2.56 5.77 11.90
C LYS A 72 -3.57 4.93 11.13
N ILE A 73 -3.32 3.63 11.13
CA ILE A 73 -4.23 2.63 10.58
C ILE A 73 -4.95 1.95 11.74
N VAL A 74 -6.27 1.76 11.59
CA VAL A 74 -7.11 1.15 12.62
C VAL A 74 -7.53 -0.24 12.17
N TYR A 75 -7.22 -1.23 12.97
CA TYR A 75 -7.63 -2.64 12.79
C TYR A 75 -7.68 -3.35 14.16
N THR A 76 -8.33 -4.49 14.19
CA THR A 76 -8.33 -5.41 15.34
C THR A 76 -7.25 -6.49 15.17
N ALA A 77 -6.84 -7.13 16.26
CA ALA A 77 -5.90 -8.26 16.20
C ALA A 77 -6.39 -9.38 15.27
N THR A 78 -7.67 -9.69 15.29
CA THR A 78 -8.27 -10.70 14.42
C THR A 78 -8.19 -10.38 12.94
N GLN A 79 -8.26 -9.11 12.56
CA GLN A 79 -8.13 -8.68 11.16
C GLN A 79 -6.68 -8.78 10.64
N LEU A 80 -5.68 -8.67 11.52
CA LEU A 80 -4.27 -8.84 11.16
C LEU A 80 -3.90 -10.28 10.84
N ILE A 81 -4.62 -11.25 11.43
CA ILE A 81 -4.34 -12.68 11.24
C ILE A 81 -4.89 -13.12 9.89
N GLN A 82 -4.00 -13.29 8.91
CA GLN A 82 -4.38 -13.71 7.57
C GLN A 82 -4.87 -15.15 7.55
N LYS A 83 -5.76 -15.48 6.61
CA LYS A 83 -6.32 -16.83 6.45
C LYS A 83 -5.21 -17.88 6.33
N GLY A 84 -5.21 -18.84 7.24
CA GLY A 84 -4.25 -19.94 7.25
C GLY A 84 -2.99 -19.66 8.06
N LEU A 85 -2.97 -18.56 8.82
CA LEU A 85 -1.98 -18.24 9.84
C LEU A 85 -2.65 -18.23 11.22
N ASP A 86 -1.87 -18.41 12.24
CA ASP A 86 -2.25 -18.13 13.62
C ASP A 86 -1.62 -16.83 14.15
N LEU A 87 -1.84 -16.54 15.41
CA LEU A 87 -1.33 -15.34 16.08
C LEU A 87 0.21 -15.29 16.08
N GLU A 88 0.84 -16.42 16.44
CA GLU A 88 2.31 -16.50 16.54
C GLU A 88 2.96 -16.46 15.16
N ASP A 89 2.41 -17.13 14.17
CA ASP A 89 2.87 -17.05 12.79
C ASP A 89 2.84 -15.59 12.29
N THR A 90 1.73 -14.88 12.54
CA THR A 90 1.55 -13.49 12.13
C THR A 90 2.57 -12.57 12.81
N LYS A 91 2.77 -12.71 14.13
CA LYS A 91 3.78 -11.96 14.88
C LYS A 91 5.18 -12.21 14.33
N ASN A 92 5.53 -13.46 14.09
CA ASN A 92 6.83 -13.84 13.54
C ASN A 92 7.08 -13.19 12.17
N ILE A 93 6.09 -13.25 11.27
CA ILE A 93 6.16 -12.62 9.95
C ILE A 93 6.41 -11.11 10.07
N LEU A 94 5.64 -10.41 10.91
CA LEU A 94 5.77 -8.96 11.04
C LEU A 94 7.09 -8.55 11.69
N ASN A 95 7.58 -9.27 12.71
CA ASN A 95 8.89 -9.02 13.31
C ASN A 95 10.03 -9.22 12.30
N GLN A 96 9.96 -10.28 11.47
CA GLN A 96 10.94 -10.49 10.41
C GLN A 96 10.89 -9.37 9.36
N ALA A 97 9.69 -8.92 8.96
CA ALA A 97 9.53 -7.81 8.04
C ALA A 97 10.15 -6.52 8.58
N VAL A 98 9.94 -6.19 9.87
CA VAL A 98 10.59 -5.05 10.53
C VAL A 98 12.10 -5.15 10.45
N SER A 99 12.67 -6.32 10.82
CA SER A 99 14.12 -6.53 10.79
C SER A 99 14.70 -6.36 9.38
N LEU A 100 14.06 -6.94 8.36
CA LEU A 100 14.49 -6.86 6.97
C LEU A 100 14.45 -5.41 6.45
N LEU A 101 13.32 -4.75 6.60
CA LEU A 101 13.13 -3.39 6.10
C LEU A 101 14.02 -2.37 6.83
N ASN A 102 14.29 -2.60 8.12
CA ASN A 102 15.20 -1.74 8.88
C ASN A 102 16.66 -1.83 8.37
N ASN A 103 17.06 -2.96 7.80
CA ASN A 103 18.42 -3.18 7.28
C ASN A 103 18.61 -2.74 5.82
N ILE A 104 17.58 -2.23 5.14
CA ILE A 104 17.70 -1.69 3.78
C ILE A 104 18.20 -0.24 3.87
N ASP A 105 19.36 0.04 3.28
CA ASP A 105 19.93 1.40 3.21
C ASP A 105 19.22 2.20 2.10
N ASP A 106 19.23 1.69 0.87
CA ASP A 106 18.55 2.29 -0.28
C ASP A 106 17.10 1.78 -0.35
N PHE A 107 16.16 2.55 0.20
CA PHE A 107 14.76 2.15 0.39
C PHE A 107 13.91 2.34 -0.88
N TRP A 108 14.32 1.68 -1.98
CA TRP A 108 13.65 1.67 -3.27
C TRP A 108 12.87 0.37 -3.50
N GLU A 109 11.87 0.42 -4.36
CA GLU A 109 10.95 -0.69 -4.67
C GLU A 109 11.68 -2.00 -4.93
N ASP A 110 12.70 -2.00 -5.79
CA ASP A 110 13.45 -3.20 -6.18
C ASP A 110 14.18 -3.84 -4.98
N ASN A 111 14.84 -3.05 -4.13
CA ASN A 111 15.55 -3.54 -2.96
C ASN A 111 14.59 -4.09 -1.89
N ILE A 112 13.43 -3.44 -1.73
CA ILE A 112 12.36 -3.88 -0.84
C ILE A 112 11.81 -5.22 -1.33
N GLU A 113 11.50 -5.34 -2.63
CA GLU A 113 10.99 -6.55 -3.24
C GLU A 113 11.98 -7.71 -3.11
N GLU A 114 13.23 -7.49 -3.48
CA GLU A 114 14.29 -8.50 -3.41
C GLU A 114 14.46 -9.01 -1.98
N SER A 115 14.58 -8.10 -1.00
CA SER A 115 14.77 -8.46 0.40
C SER A 115 13.63 -9.32 0.93
N LEU A 116 12.37 -8.89 0.74
CA LEU A 116 11.21 -9.61 1.29
C LEU A 116 10.96 -10.94 0.58
N ARG A 117 11.14 -11.01 -0.75
CA ARG A 117 10.97 -12.26 -1.52
C ARG A 117 12.05 -13.27 -1.24
N THR A 118 13.31 -12.82 -1.18
CA THR A 118 14.45 -13.70 -0.90
C THR A 118 14.30 -14.33 0.47
N PHE A 119 13.99 -13.54 1.49
CA PHE A 119 13.75 -14.03 2.84
C PHE A 119 12.63 -15.09 2.89
N ALA A 120 11.48 -14.81 2.29
CA ALA A 120 10.36 -15.74 2.28
C ALA A 120 10.74 -17.08 1.62
N LYS A 121 11.51 -17.02 0.51
CA LYS A 121 12.00 -18.20 -0.21
C LYS A 121 12.99 -19.03 0.62
N GLU A 122 13.99 -18.39 1.22
CA GLU A 122 15.04 -19.05 2.00
C GLU A 122 14.49 -19.71 3.27
N ASN A 123 13.44 -19.12 3.86
CA ASN A 123 12.80 -19.65 5.07
C ASN A 123 11.57 -20.54 4.78
N ASN A 124 11.32 -20.90 3.51
CA ASN A 124 10.16 -21.70 3.09
C ASN A 124 8.80 -21.16 3.56
N ILE A 125 8.67 -19.84 3.69
CA ILE A 125 7.43 -19.17 4.04
C ILE A 125 6.61 -18.96 2.75
N LYS A 126 5.31 -19.28 2.78
CA LYS A 126 4.44 -18.98 1.64
C LYS A 126 4.43 -17.48 1.36
N LEU A 127 4.91 -17.08 0.18
CA LEU A 127 5.04 -15.67 -0.19
C LEU A 127 3.74 -14.88 -0.02
N GLY A 128 2.58 -15.49 -0.36
CA GLY A 128 1.27 -14.87 -0.18
C GLY A 128 0.93 -14.57 1.28
N HIS A 129 1.29 -15.44 2.21
CA HIS A 129 1.11 -15.21 3.66
C HIS A 129 2.04 -14.10 4.15
N PHE A 130 3.32 -14.16 3.78
CA PHE A 130 4.31 -13.16 4.19
C PHE A 130 3.93 -11.75 3.70
N LEU A 131 3.78 -11.60 2.38
CA LEU A 131 3.45 -10.30 1.79
C LEU A 131 2.02 -9.84 2.10
N GLY A 132 1.07 -10.77 2.29
CA GLY A 132 -0.29 -10.46 2.71
C GLY A 132 -0.35 -9.86 4.11
N SER A 133 0.39 -10.43 5.08
CA SER A 133 0.48 -9.90 6.44
C SER A 133 1.13 -8.52 6.47
N VAL A 134 2.24 -8.32 5.73
CA VAL A 134 2.89 -7.01 5.61
C VAL A 134 1.94 -5.99 4.99
N ARG A 135 1.27 -6.36 3.89
CA ARG A 135 0.29 -5.49 3.22
C ARG A 135 -0.81 -5.04 4.17
N PHE A 136 -1.45 -5.99 4.84
CA PHE A 136 -2.55 -5.65 5.73
C PHE A 136 -2.10 -4.77 6.89
N ALA A 137 -0.93 -5.06 7.47
CA ALA A 137 -0.37 -4.27 8.56
C ALA A 137 -0.11 -2.80 8.19
N ILE A 138 0.30 -2.51 6.94
CA ILE A 138 0.62 -1.14 6.51
C ILE A 138 -0.54 -0.41 5.83
N THR A 139 -1.58 -1.12 5.37
CA THR A 139 -2.68 -0.52 4.59
C THR A 139 -4.06 -0.71 5.21
N ALA A 140 -4.26 -1.69 6.07
CA ALA A 140 -5.54 -2.24 6.52
C ALA A 140 -6.44 -2.72 5.36
N GLN A 141 -5.84 -3.16 4.26
CA GLN A 141 -6.55 -3.63 3.06
C GLN A 141 -6.02 -4.99 2.61
N ASP A 142 -6.92 -5.92 2.30
CA ASP A 142 -6.55 -7.23 1.72
C ASP A 142 -6.03 -7.08 0.29
N ALA A 143 -6.57 -6.12 -0.45
CA ALA A 143 -6.16 -5.76 -1.81
C ALA A 143 -5.81 -4.26 -1.86
N SER A 144 -4.54 -3.98 -1.89
CA SER A 144 -3.98 -2.63 -2.08
C SER A 144 -3.29 -2.52 -3.44
N PRO A 145 -2.87 -1.33 -3.87
CA PRO A 145 -1.96 -1.15 -4.99
C PRO A 145 -0.67 -1.98 -4.85
N GLN A 146 0.27 -1.83 -5.77
CA GLN A 146 1.57 -2.53 -5.76
C GLN A 146 2.26 -2.36 -4.41
N LEU A 147 2.49 -3.48 -3.69
CA LEU A 147 2.95 -3.45 -2.30
C LEU A 147 4.30 -2.74 -2.14
N PHE A 148 5.29 -3.11 -2.96
CA PHE A 148 6.66 -2.62 -2.80
C PHE A 148 6.75 -1.13 -3.13
N LYS A 149 6.09 -0.68 -4.19
CA LYS A 149 5.97 0.75 -4.51
C LYS A 149 5.19 1.52 -3.43
N SER A 150 4.16 0.93 -2.85
CA SER A 150 3.45 1.52 -1.71
C SER A 150 4.36 1.70 -0.50
N ILE A 151 5.22 0.73 -0.19
CA ILE A 151 6.21 0.81 0.89
C ILE A 151 7.24 1.90 0.62
N GLU A 152 7.74 2.00 -0.62
CA GLU A 152 8.66 3.07 -1.03
C GLU A 152 8.04 4.46 -0.84
N ILE A 153 6.80 4.67 -1.33
CA ILE A 153 6.09 5.96 -1.21
C ILE A 153 5.79 6.31 0.25
N LEU A 154 5.43 5.33 1.10
CA LEU A 154 5.26 5.54 2.54
C LEU A 154 6.55 5.97 3.22
N GLY A 155 7.67 5.52 2.70
CA GLY A 155 8.98 5.68 3.31
C GLY A 155 9.22 4.71 4.47
N LYS A 156 10.50 4.60 4.84
CA LYS A 156 10.99 3.64 5.85
C LYS A 156 10.35 3.84 7.22
N ASP A 157 10.39 5.08 7.70
CA ASP A 157 9.95 5.40 9.06
C ASP A 157 8.47 5.10 9.29
N LEU A 158 7.59 5.53 8.38
CA LEU A 158 6.16 5.29 8.50
C LEU A 158 5.81 3.81 8.30
N THR A 159 6.53 3.12 7.41
CA THR A 159 6.35 1.67 7.21
C THR A 159 6.70 0.90 8.49
N LEU A 160 7.86 1.17 9.09
CA LEU A 160 8.29 0.52 10.34
C LEU A 160 7.33 0.85 11.49
N PHE A 161 6.93 2.11 11.62
CA PHE A 161 5.95 2.52 12.62
C PHE A 161 4.64 1.73 12.54
N ARG A 162 4.10 1.51 11.32
CA ARG A 162 2.86 0.75 11.13
C ARG A 162 3.02 -0.74 11.42
N LEU A 163 4.14 -1.32 11.05
CA LEU A 163 4.45 -2.72 11.40
C LEU A 163 4.54 -2.89 12.92
N ASP A 164 5.22 -1.98 13.62
CA ASP A 164 5.30 -2.00 15.08
C ASP A 164 3.92 -1.82 15.72
N GLN A 165 3.08 -0.92 15.20
CA GLN A 165 1.70 -0.74 15.63
C GLN A 165 0.89 -2.05 15.48
N ALA A 166 1.06 -2.76 14.37
CA ALA A 166 0.41 -4.04 14.15
C ALA A 166 0.86 -5.09 15.17
N ILE A 167 2.16 -5.19 15.43
CA ILE A 167 2.72 -6.10 16.43
C ILE A 167 2.18 -5.77 17.83
N GLN A 168 2.11 -4.50 18.21
CA GLN A 168 1.52 -4.07 19.48
C GLN A 168 0.04 -4.45 19.59
N THR A 169 -0.72 -4.30 18.51
CA THR A 169 -2.14 -4.71 18.47
C THR A 169 -2.31 -6.22 18.65
N LEU A 170 -1.38 -7.02 18.12
CA LEU A 170 -1.39 -8.49 18.31
C LEU A 170 -0.98 -8.92 19.72
N ASN A 171 -0.35 -8.04 20.50
CA ASN A 171 0.08 -8.32 21.88
C ASN A 171 -0.94 -7.86 22.94
N SER A 172 -1.98 -7.13 22.52
CA SER A 172 -3.02 -6.58 23.41
C SER A 172 -4.16 -7.58 23.62
#